data_96a3da93dc8ed5a004e0bafc200775aa
#
_entry.id   96a3da93dc8ed5a004e0bafc200775aa
#
_cell.length_a   1.000
_cell.length_b   1.000
_cell.length_c   1.000
_cell.angle_alpha   90.00
_cell.angle_beta   90.00
_cell.angle_gamma   90.00
#
_symmetry.space_group_name_H-M   'P 1'
#
loop_
_entity.id
_entity.type
_entity.pdbx_description
1 polymer ?
#
loop_
_entity_poly.entity_id
_entity_poly.type
_entity_poly.pdbx_seq_one_letter_code
_entity_poly.pdbx_strand_id
1 'polypeptide(L)'
;QYTKYTMVAMKSMIENASKEYTYHMHILHTDVSAAMQERVKELENANTRIYFDDVTERLAKLDGELPVRDYYSHTTYYRLFIPDMYPQYDKAIYIDSDTITIGDISKLYEQNIDGYYVAGVRDQVVIQDETFGEYVEKVLGLDRHAYFNAGMLLMNCKVFREENLLQKFIQLLNTYTFVVAQDQDYLNIICKDQVLWLDASWNTEVFGELPCN
;
A
#
# COMPACT_ATOMS: atom_id res chain seq x y z
N GLN A 1 15.72 0.59 -9.73
CA GLN A 1 16.44 1.19 -8.59
C GLN A 1 15.92 0.64 -7.26
N TYR A 2 14.62 0.46 -7.07
CA TYR A 2 13.96 -0.02 -5.85
C TYR A 2 14.07 -1.53 -5.61
N THR A 3 14.45 -2.35 -6.58
CA THR A 3 14.44 -3.81 -6.49
C THR A 3 15.27 -4.37 -5.32
N LYS A 4 16.33 -3.67 -4.91
CA LYS A 4 17.14 -4.09 -3.74
C LYS A 4 16.35 -3.98 -2.44
N TYR A 5 15.59 -2.92 -2.28
CA TYR A 5 14.73 -2.71 -1.10
C TYR A 5 13.61 -3.75 -1.10
N THR A 6 12.96 -3.97 -2.25
CA THR A 6 11.94 -5.00 -2.42
C THR A 6 12.45 -6.39 -2.01
N MET A 7 13.69 -6.76 -2.39
CA MET A 7 14.29 -8.03 -1.98
C MET A 7 14.48 -8.12 -0.46
N VAL A 8 14.87 -7.02 0.19
CA VAL A 8 15.04 -6.99 1.66
C VAL A 8 13.68 -7.12 2.34
N ALA A 9 12.68 -6.36 1.88
CA ALA A 9 11.32 -6.44 2.39
C ALA A 9 10.75 -7.86 2.28
N MET A 10 10.84 -8.46 1.09
CA MET A 10 10.36 -9.82 0.84
C MET A 10 11.11 -10.85 1.68
N LYS A 11 12.43 -10.74 1.79
CA LYS A 11 13.22 -11.66 2.61
C LYS A 11 12.81 -11.58 4.08
N SER A 12 12.61 -10.37 4.61
CA SER A 12 12.15 -10.19 5.98
C SER A 12 10.77 -10.81 6.23
N MET A 13 9.84 -10.69 5.27
CA MET A 13 8.53 -11.35 5.33
C MET A 13 8.67 -12.88 5.32
N ILE A 14 9.49 -13.42 4.41
CA ILE A 14 9.69 -14.87 4.25
C ILE A 14 10.33 -15.48 5.50
N GLU A 15 11.29 -14.81 6.12
CA GLU A 15 11.96 -15.29 7.33
C GLU A 15 11.03 -15.34 8.55
N ASN A 16 10.02 -14.48 8.59
CA ASN A 16 9.03 -14.42 9.67
C ASN A 16 7.69 -15.11 9.32
N ALA A 17 7.56 -15.68 8.12
CA ALA A 17 6.34 -16.30 7.64
C ALA A 17 5.99 -17.58 8.38
N SER A 18 4.72 -17.76 8.75
CA SER A 18 4.19 -19.03 9.26
C SER A 18 4.35 -20.15 8.24
N LYS A 19 4.64 -21.36 8.69
CA LYS A 19 4.67 -22.55 7.86
C LYS A 19 3.29 -23.14 7.56
N GLU A 20 2.25 -22.62 8.19
CA GLU A 20 0.87 -23.10 8.04
C GLU A 20 0.17 -22.51 6.82
N TYR A 21 0.74 -21.44 6.24
CA TYR A 21 0.16 -20.73 5.10
C TYR A 21 1.04 -20.83 3.86
N THR A 22 0.41 -20.64 2.71
CA THR A 22 1.09 -20.41 1.44
C THR A 22 0.98 -18.91 1.11
N TYR A 23 2.12 -18.28 0.84
CA TYR A 23 2.21 -16.86 0.53
C TYR A 23 2.37 -16.67 -0.97
N HIS A 24 1.49 -15.87 -1.56
CA HIS A 24 1.56 -15.41 -2.93
C HIS A 24 2.00 -13.96 -2.92
N MET A 25 3.25 -13.70 -3.26
CA MET A 25 3.84 -12.37 -3.27
C MET A 25 3.82 -11.82 -4.69
N HIS A 26 3.07 -10.77 -4.93
CA HIS A 26 2.92 -10.12 -6.21
C HIS A 26 3.71 -8.81 -6.24
N ILE A 27 4.66 -8.70 -7.18
CA ILE A 27 5.45 -7.49 -7.39
C ILE A 27 4.86 -6.75 -8.59
N LEU A 28 4.21 -5.62 -8.31
CA LEU A 28 3.69 -4.74 -9.35
C LEU A 28 4.83 -3.90 -9.91
N HIS A 29 5.01 -3.91 -11.24
CA HIS A 29 6.14 -3.21 -11.86
C HIS A 29 5.82 -2.75 -13.29
N THR A 30 6.72 -1.91 -13.83
CA THR A 30 6.70 -1.50 -15.24
C THR A 30 8.03 -1.78 -15.95
N ASP A 31 9.11 -2.05 -15.22
CA ASP A 31 10.46 -2.05 -15.79
C ASP A 31 11.43 -3.07 -15.16
N VAL A 32 10.94 -4.05 -14.41
CA VAL A 32 11.83 -5.06 -13.80
C VAL A 32 12.32 -6.05 -14.86
N SER A 33 13.64 -6.05 -15.14
CA SER A 33 14.25 -6.93 -16.12
C SER A 33 14.11 -8.42 -15.78
N ALA A 34 14.06 -9.29 -16.79
CA ALA A 34 13.97 -10.73 -16.61
C ALA A 34 15.07 -11.31 -15.70
N ALA A 35 16.31 -10.84 -15.86
CA ALA A 35 17.43 -11.25 -15.02
C ALA A 35 17.22 -10.89 -13.54
N MET A 36 16.56 -9.75 -13.26
CA MET A 36 16.24 -9.35 -11.91
C MET A 36 15.06 -10.15 -11.35
N GLN A 37 14.07 -10.46 -12.17
CA GLN A 37 12.96 -11.33 -11.79
C GLN A 37 13.47 -12.71 -11.37
N GLU A 38 14.35 -13.33 -12.15
CA GLU A 38 14.95 -14.61 -11.80
C GLU A 38 15.70 -14.56 -10.47
N ARG A 39 16.49 -13.50 -10.25
CA ARG A 39 17.21 -13.31 -8.98
C ARG A 39 16.29 -13.16 -7.78
N VAL A 40 15.17 -12.48 -7.93
CA VAL A 40 14.17 -12.32 -6.84
C VAL A 40 13.45 -13.65 -6.59
N LYS A 41 13.18 -14.43 -7.63
CA LYS A 41 12.58 -15.77 -7.49
C LYS A 41 13.46 -16.77 -6.73
N GLU A 42 14.75 -16.53 -6.59
CA GLU A 42 15.63 -17.33 -5.71
C GLU A 42 15.19 -17.27 -4.23
N LEU A 43 14.34 -16.31 -3.85
CA LEU A 43 13.76 -16.21 -2.51
C LEU A 43 12.58 -17.16 -2.29
N GLU A 44 12.02 -17.77 -3.35
CA GLU A 44 10.93 -18.74 -3.23
C GLU A 44 11.34 -19.94 -2.37
N ASN A 45 10.37 -20.50 -1.67
CA ASN A 45 10.56 -21.69 -0.84
C ASN A 45 9.33 -22.60 -0.87
N ALA A 46 9.21 -23.55 0.06
CA ALA A 46 8.12 -24.51 0.08
C ALA A 46 6.74 -23.85 0.19
N ASN A 47 6.63 -22.72 0.91
CA ASN A 47 5.37 -22.03 1.19
C ASN A 47 5.30 -20.60 0.65
N THR A 48 6.24 -20.18 -0.22
CA THR A 48 6.22 -18.84 -0.82
C THR A 48 6.38 -18.93 -2.33
N ARG A 49 5.53 -18.20 -3.06
CA ARG A 49 5.59 -18.03 -4.52
C ARG A 49 5.64 -16.54 -4.84
N ILE A 50 6.45 -16.19 -5.84
CA ILE A 50 6.71 -14.80 -6.25
C ILE A 50 6.27 -14.61 -7.68
N TYR A 51 5.42 -13.62 -7.89
CA TYR A 51 4.87 -13.25 -9.19
C TYR A 51 5.31 -11.82 -9.54
N PHE A 52 5.52 -11.60 -10.82
CA PHE A 52 5.80 -10.27 -11.37
C PHE A 52 4.66 -9.88 -12.28
N ASP A 53 3.99 -8.80 -11.94
CA ASP A 53 2.81 -8.33 -12.64
C ASP A 53 3.10 -6.97 -13.27
N ASP A 54 3.24 -6.96 -14.60
CA ASP A 54 3.44 -5.73 -15.38
C ASP A 54 2.13 -4.92 -15.43
N VAL A 55 2.18 -3.71 -14.88
CA VAL A 55 1.04 -2.80 -14.82
C VAL A 55 1.10 -1.68 -15.87
N THR A 56 2.07 -1.72 -16.80
CA THR A 56 2.31 -0.68 -17.79
C THR A 56 1.05 -0.35 -18.60
N GLU A 57 0.36 -1.36 -19.13
CA GLU A 57 -0.85 -1.15 -19.93
C GLU A 57 -2.03 -0.59 -19.10
N ARG A 58 -2.09 -0.91 -17.79
CA ARG A 58 -3.12 -0.39 -16.91
C ARG A 58 -2.90 1.08 -16.61
N LEU A 59 -1.66 1.45 -16.35
CA LEU A 59 -1.29 2.86 -16.18
C LEU A 59 -1.54 3.67 -17.45
N ALA A 60 -1.13 3.16 -18.61
CA ALA A 60 -1.33 3.85 -19.87
C ALA A 60 -2.81 4.16 -20.17
N LYS A 61 -3.74 3.34 -19.69
CA LYS A 61 -5.18 3.61 -19.81
C LYS A 61 -5.65 4.77 -18.93
N LEU A 62 -4.91 5.06 -17.86
CA LEU A 62 -5.20 6.16 -16.93
C LEU A 62 -4.33 7.40 -17.18
N ASP A 63 -3.32 7.31 -18.07
CA ASP A 63 -2.32 8.36 -18.30
C ASP A 63 -2.94 9.70 -18.79
N GLY A 64 -4.16 9.67 -19.36
CA GLY A 64 -4.94 10.88 -19.65
C GLY A 64 -5.72 11.44 -18.45
N GLU A 65 -5.79 10.70 -17.35
CA GLU A 65 -6.62 10.99 -16.19
C GLU A 65 -5.79 11.21 -14.90
N LEU A 66 -4.52 10.76 -14.88
CA LEU A 66 -3.66 10.90 -13.72
C LEU A 66 -2.81 12.17 -13.77
N PRO A 67 -2.96 13.11 -12.83
CA PRO A 67 -2.08 14.27 -12.74
C PRO A 67 -0.67 13.81 -12.34
N VAL A 68 0.27 13.93 -13.27
CA VAL A 68 1.69 13.66 -13.03
C VAL A 68 2.32 14.88 -12.45
N ARG A 69 2.97 14.79 -11.30
CA ARG A 69 3.85 15.81 -10.75
C ARG A 69 5.27 15.30 -10.53
N ASP A 70 6.19 16.06 -10.96
CA ASP A 70 7.62 16.04 -11.21
C ASP A 70 8.54 15.11 -10.40
N TYR A 71 8.19 14.54 -9.27
CA TYR A 71 9.11 13.76 -8.43
C TYR A 71 8.60 12.39 -7.98
N TYR A 72 7.33 12.12 -8.15
CA TYR A 72 6.73 10.89 -7.70
C TYR A 72 6.36 10.03 -8.90
N SER A 73 6.84 8.80 -8.89
CA SER A 73 6.57 7.87 -9.96
C SER A 73 5.11 7.41 -9.93
N HIS A 74 4.56 7.04 -11.07
CA HIS A 74 3.27 6.37 -11.18
C HIS A 74 3.14 5.13 -10.27
N THR A 75 4.24 4.71 -9.62
CA THR A 75 4.28 3.53 -8.76
C THR A 75 3.39 3.61 -7.53
N THR A 76 3.14 4.82 -7.01
CA THR A 76 2.27 4.99 -5.84
C THR A 76 0.81 4.61 -6.13
N TYR A 77 0.38 4.74 -7.38
CA TYR A 77 -0.98 4.38 -7.80
C TYR A 77 -1.19 2.87 -8.03
N TYR A 78 -0.12 2.06 -8.06
CA TYR A 78 -0.25 0.63 -8.34
C TYR A 78 -1.16 -0.10 -7.34
N ARG A 79 -1.14 0.32 -6.08
CA ARG A 79 -1.96 -0.28 -5.02
C ARG A 79 -3.46 -0.21 -5.31
N LEU A 80 -3.93 0.77 -6.07
CA LEU A 80 -5.34 0.95 -6.40
C LEU A 80 -5.87 -0.09 -7.37
N PHE A 81 -5.00 -0.67 -8.20
CA PHE A 81 -5.39 -1.69 -9.17
C PHE A 81 -5.50 -3.09 -8.57
N ILE A 82 -4.95 -3.31 -7.37
CA ILE A 82 -4.89 -4.63 -6.73
C ILE A 82 -6.25 -5.32 -6.70
N PRO A 83 -7.36 -4.69 -6.26
CA PRO A 83 -8.66 -5.34 -6.19
C PRO A 83 -9.16 -5.84 -7.54
N ASP A 84 -8.94 -5.08 -8.63
CA ASP A 84 -9.38 -5.42 -9.98
C ASP A 84 -8.41 -6.36 -10.71
N MET A 85 -7.13 -6.35 -10.34
CA MET A 85 -6.14 -7.25 -10.90
C MET A 85 -6.32 -8.68 -10.43
N TYR A 86 -6.78 -8.85 -9.19
CA TYR A 86 -6.88 -10.14 -8.53
C TYR A 86 -8.30 -10.44 -8.07
N PRO A 87 -9.26 -10.64 -8.99
CA PRO A 87 -10.66 -10.86 -8.66
C PRO A 87 -10.90 -12.14 -7.84
N GLN A 88 -9.94 -13.06 -7.85
CA GLN A 88 -9.96 -14.29 -7.05
C GLN A 88 -9.67 -14.06 -5.56
N TYR A 89 -9.14 -12.90 -5.17
CA TYR A 89 -8.85 -12.59 -3.78
C TYR A 89 -9.88 -11.60 -3.21
N ASP A 90 -10.47 -11.96 -2.08
CA ASP A 90 -11.37 -11.08 -1.33
C ASP A 90 -10.61 -10.08 -0.46
N LYS A 91 -9.39 -10.44 -0.03
CA LYS A 91 -8.48 -9.60 0.74
C LYS A 91 -7.07 -9.66 0.17
N ALA A 92 -6.32 -8.58 0.31
CA ALA A 92 -4.90 -8.51 0.02
C ALA A 92 -4.18 -7.61 1.03
N ILE A 93 -2.93 -7.94 1.33
CA ILE A 93 -2.04 -7.03 2.07
C ILE A 93 -1.18 -6.31 1.03
N TYR A 94 -1.23 -4.98 1.05
CA TYR A 94 -0.29 -4.12 0.35
C TYR A 94 0.84 -3.72 1.29
N ILE A 95 2.07 -3.72 0.78
CA ILE A 95 3.27 -3.32 1.54
C ILE A 95 4.20 -2.57 0.59
N ASP A 96 4.66 -1.39 1.01
CA ASP A 96 5.69 -0.64 0.29
C ASP A 96 7.04 -1.39 0.32
N SER A 97 7.84 -1.18 -0.71
CA SER A 97 9.07 -1.93 -0.94
C SER A 97 10.25 -1.56 0.00
N ASP A 98 10.10 -0.51 0.79
CA ASP A 98 11.12 0.00 1.72
C ASP A 98 10.83 -0.34 3.19
N THR A 99 10.10 -1.41 3.42
CA THR A 99 9.72 -1.91 4.73
C THR A 99 10.58 -3.09 5.20
N ILE A 100 10.56 -3.34 6.51
CA ILE A 100 11.12 -4.55 7.13
C ILE A 100 10.07 -5.16 8.05
N THR A 101 9.71 -6.42 7.76
CA THR A 101 8.76 -7.18 8.56
C THR A 101 9.51 -7.97 9.64
N ILE A 102 9.13 -7.78 10.90
CA ILE A 102 9.74 -8.44 12.06
C ILE A 102 8.82 -9.48 12.71
N GLY A 103 7.63 -9.68 12.17
CA GLY A 103 6.63 -10.61 12.67
C GLY A 103 5.91 -11.35 11.55
N ASP A 104 5.02 -12.26 11.93
CA ASP A 104 4.25 -13.05 10.97
C ASP A 104 3.10 -12.23 10.37
N ILE A 105 3.20 -11.95 9.07
CA ILE A 105 2.23 -11.16 8.31
C ILE A 105 0.87 -11.85 8.15
N SER A 106 0.79 -13.18 8.33
CA SER A 106 -0.49 -13.90 8.27
C SER A 106 -1.47 -13.41 9.34
N LYS A 107 -0.96 -12.99 10.51
CA LYS A 107 -1.79 -12.42 11.59
C LYS A 107 -2.50 -11.13 11.19
N LEU A 108 -1.94 -10.36 10.26
CA LEU A 108 -2.63 -9.22 9.68
C LEU A 108 -3.72 -9.70 8.72
N TYR A 109 -3.42 -10.69 7.88
CA TYR A 109 -4.40 -11.24 6.94
C TYR A 109 -5.61 -11.88 7.64
N GLU A 110 -5.41 -12.44 8.85
CA GLU A 110 -6.47 -13.05 9.66
C GLU A 110 -7.45 -12.04 10.28
N GLN A 111 -7.10 -10.75 10.31
CA GLN A 111 -8.00 -9.73 10.85
C GLN A 111 -9.34 -9.74 10.11
N ASN A 112 -10.42 -9.66 10.87
CA ASN A 112 -11.74 -9.47 10.29
C ASN A 112 -11.88 -8.02 9.81
N ILE A 113 -12.04 -7.84 8.49
CA ILE A 113 -12.18 -6.55 7.84
C ILE A 113 -13.62 -6.31 7.33
N ASP A 114 -14.58 -7.15 7.72
CA ASP A 114 -15.97 -7.00 7.32
C ASP A 114 -16.52 -5.64 7.76
N GLY A 115 -17.16 -4.94 6.84
CA GLY A 115 -17.68 -3.60 7.07
C GLY A 115 -16.67 -2.46 6.96
N TYR A 116 -15.41 -2.75 6.62
CA TYR A 116 -14.38 -1.74 6.37
C TYR A 116 -13.82 -1.88 4.95
N TYR A 117 -13.29 -0.79 4.42
CA TYR A 117 -12.62 -0.78 3.12
C TYR A 117 -11.15 -1.20 3.27
N VAL A 118 -10.48 -0.68 4.28
CA VAL A 118 -9.09 -0.98 4.59
C VAL A 118 -8.87 -1.16 6.08
N ALA A 119 -7.81 -1.88 6.46
CA ALA A 119 -7.22 -1.75 7.78
C ALA A 119 -5.83 -1.12 7.63
N GLY A 120 -5.54 -0.14 8.47
CA GLY A 120 -4.29 0.62 8.41
C GLY A 120 -3.92 1.25 9.76
N VAL A 121 -2.68 1.71 9.85
CA VAL A 121 -2.12 2.38 11.02
C VAL A 121 -2.22 3.89 10.83
N ARG A 122 -2.53 4.62 11.89
CA ARG A 122 -2.53 6.09 11.86
C ARG A 122 -1.15 6.63 11.50
N ASP A 123 -1.12 7.59 10.60
CA ASP A 123 0.11 8.25 10.18
C ASP A 123 0.64 9.14 11.30
N GLN A 124 1.80 8.75 11.84
CA GLN A 124 2.38 9.42 12.99
C GLN A 124 2.99 10.78 12.62
N VAL A 125 3.43 10.96 11.37
CA VAL A 125 3.92 12.26 10.88
C VAL A 125 2.79 13.28 10.85
N VAL A 126 1.66 12.90 10.28
CA VAL A 126 0.47 13.76 10.20
C VAL A 126 -0.04 14.15 11.60
N ILE A 127 0.02 13.21 12.56
CA ILE A 127 -0.42 13.49 13.93
C ILE A 127 0.54 14.43 14.66
N GLN A 128 1.86 14.27 14.49
CA GLN A 128 2.88 14.96 15.28
C GLN A 128 3.35 16.27 14.66
N ASP A 129 3.36 16.37 13.34
CA ASP A 129 3.76 17.59 12.63
C ASP A 129 2.57 18.50 12.39
N GLU A 130 2.65 19.73 12.94
CA GLU A 130 1.54 20.71 12.86
C GLU A 130 1.22 21.09 11.41
N THR A 131 2.23 21.21 10.54
CA THR A 131 2.04 21.62 9.14
C THR A 131 1.26 20.56 8.37
N PHE A 132 1.62 19.29 8.53
CA PHE A 132 0.91 18.18 7.88
C PHE A 132 -0.47 17.97 8.49
N GLY A 133 -0.60 18.06 9.81
CA GLY A 133 -1.89 17.97 10.48
C GLY A 133 -2.86 19.06 10.03
N GLU A 134 -2.42 20.33 9.99
CA GLU A 134 -3.22 21.43 9.48
C GLU A 134 -3.62 21.26 8.00
N TYR A 135 -2.73 20.71 7.17
CA TYR A 135 -3.04 20.40 5.78
C TYR A 135 -4.19 19.36 5.71
N VAL A 136 -4.11 18.29 6.44
CA VAL A 136 -5.14 17.23 6.47
C VAL A 136 -6.49 17.82 6.92
N GLU A 137 -6.49 18.67 7.95
CA GLU A 137 -7.72 19.26 8.48
C GLU A 137 -8.30 20.35 7.59
N LYS A 138 -7.46 21.29 7.10
CA LYS A 138 -7.90 22.48 6.40
C LYS A 138 -8.11 22.26 4.90
N VAL A 139 -7.32 21.36 4.29
CA VAL A 139 -7.36 21.13 2.84
C VAL A 139 -8.15 19.88 2.50
N LEU A 140 -7.91 18.76 3.21
CA LEU A 140 -8.61 17.50 2.93
C LEU A 140 -9.95 17.38 3.67
N GLY A 141 -10.17 18.18 4.74
CA GLY A 141 -11.38 18.12 5.55
C GLY A 141 -11.50 16.83 6.36
N LEU A 142 -10.36 16.26 6.75
CA LEU A 142 -10.26 15.03 7.54
C LEU A 142 -9.72 15.36 8.94
N ASP A 143 -10.01 14.50 9.92
CA ASP A 143 -9.35 14.54 11.22
C ASP A 143 -7.94 13.95 11.10
N ARG A 144 -6.90 14.67 11.53
CA ARG A 144 -5.52 14.18 11.52
C ARG A 144 -5.34 12.87 12.29
N HIS A 145 -6.16 12.62 13.31
CA HIS A 145 -6.15 11.38 14.08
C HIS A 145 -6.92 10.24 13.41
N ALA A 146 -7.62 10.52 12.31
CA ALA A 146 -8.31 9.55 11.47
C ALA A 146 -7.71 9.48 10.05
N TYR A 147 -6.41 9.74 9.94
CA TYR A 147 -5.64 9.65 8.71
C TYR A 147 -4.63 8.49 8.81
N PHE A 148 -4.67 7.55 7.86
CA PHE A 148 -3.78 6.38 7.86
C PHE A 148 -2.59 6.55 6.93
N ASN A 149 -1.48 5.92 7.29
CA ASN A 149 -0.34 5.75 6.41
C ASN A 149 -0.63 4.62 5.41
N ALA A 150 -0.45 4.88 4.12
CA ALA A 150 -0.79 3.94 3.05
C ALA A 150 0.34 2.96 2.69
N GLY A 151 1.50 3.03 3.34
CA GLY A 151 2.65 2.15 3.08
C GLY A 151 2.43 0.68 3.45
N MET A 152 1.45 0.41 4.35
CA MET A 152 0.98 -0.94 4.65
C MET A 152 -0.52 -0.92 4.89
N LEU A 153 -1.25 -1.74 4.13
CA LEU A 153 -2.71 -1.83 4.21
C LEU A 153 -3.18 -3.28 4.11
N LEU A 154 -4.14 -3.67 4.93
CA LEU A 154 -5.00 -4.81 4.61
C LEU A 154 -6.20 -4.26 3.83
N MET A 155 -6.37 -4.68 2.59
CA MET A 155 -7.39 -4.19 1.67
C MET A 155 -8.55 -5.19 1.58
N ASN A 156 -9.78 -4.72 1.70
CA ASN A 156 -10.99 -5.48 1.40
C ASN A 156 -11.27 -5.41 -0.11
N CYS A 157 -10.58 -6.25 -0.88
CA CYS A 157 -10.65 -6.23 -2.33
C CYS A 157 -12.07 -6.49 -2.87
N LYS A 158 -12.85 -7.30 -2.16
CA LYS A 158 -14.25 -7.55 -2.51
C LYS A 158 -15.06 -6.26 -2.48
N VAL A 159 -15.01 -5.54 -1.35
CA VAL A 159 -15.76 -4.28 -1.19
C VAL A 159 -15.24 -3.20 -2.14
N PHE A 160 -13.94 -3.13 -2.39
CA PHE A 160 -13.37 -2.21 -3.40
C PHE A 160 -14.03 -2.37 -4.76
N ARG A 161 -14.23 -3.62 -5.21
CA ARG A 161 -14.90 -3.93 -6.47
C ARG A 161 -16.40 -3.63 -6.41
N GLU A 162 -17.10 -4.09 -5.36
CA GLU A 162 -18.55 -3.90 -5.19
C GLU A 162 -18.95 -2.42 -5.14
N GLU A 163 -18.13 -1.60 -4.49
CA GLU A 163 -18.33 -0.16 -4.32
C GLU A 163 -17.70 0.69 -5.43
N ASN A 164 -17.01 0.07 -6.40
CA ASN A 164 -16.30 0.75 -7.49
C ASN A 164 -15.32 1.83 -6.99
N LEU A 165 -14.53 1.52 -5.96
CA LEU A 165 -13.67 2.52 -5.31
C LEU A 165 -12.60 3.06 -6.25
N LEU A 166 -12.11 2.28 -7.22
CA LEU A 166 -11.18 2.75 -8.24
C LEU A 166 -11.79 3.90 -9.06
N GLN A 167 -13.06 3.81 -9.45
CA GLN A 167 -13.74 4.88 -10.19
C GLN A 167 -13.96 6.13 -9.34
N LYS A 168 -14.31 5.96 -8.07
CA LYS A 168 -14.41 7.07 -7.11
C LYS A 168 -13.07 7.79 -6.97
N PHE A 169 -11.97 7.03 -6.93
CA PHE A 169 -10.61 7.56 -6.89
C PHE A 169 -10.28 8.38 -8.15
N ILE A 170 -10.53 7.83 -9.34
CA ILE A 170 -10.31 8.52 -10.62
C ILE A 170 -11.12 9.83 -10.69
N GLN A 171 -12.36 9.82 -10.24
CA GLN A 171 -13.20 11.02 -10.18
C GLN A 171 -12.61 12.10 -9.25
N LEU A 172 -12.07 11.69 -8.09
CA LEU A 172 -11.40 12.61 -7.19
C LEU A 172 -10.14 13.21 -7.81
N LEU A 173 -9.31 12.38 -8.48
CA LEU A 173 -8.12 12.83 -9.19
C LEU A 173 -8.46 13.88 -10.26
N ASN A 174 -9.55 13.71 -10.99
CA ASN A 174 -9.99 14.64 -12.01
C ASN A 174 -10.59 15.93 -11.44
N THR A 175 -11.04 15.90 -10.18
CA THR A 175 -11.70 17.05 -9.54
C THR A 175 -10.73 17.87 -8.70
N TYR A 176 -9.84 17.22 -7.99
CA TYR A 176 -8.92 17.83 -7.02
C TYR A 176 -7.47 17.43 -7.32
N THR A 177 -6.56 18.34 -7.04
CA THR A 177 -5.12 18.05 -7.10
C THR A 177 -4.53 18.21 -5.70
N PHE A 178 -4.33 17.09 -5.01
CA PHE A 178 -3.62 17.06 -3.74
C PHE A 178 -2.13 16.85 -3.97
N VAL A 179 -1.31 17.57 -3.24
CA VAL A 179 0.13 17.71 -3.58
C VAL A 179 1.06 17.16 -2.53
N VAL A 180 0.56 16.84 -1.34
CA VAL A 180 1.41 16.47 -0.21
C VAL A 180 1.68 14.96 -0.20
N ALA A 181 0.67 14.15 0.00
CA ALA A 181 0.85 12.70 0.11
C ALA A 181 0.20 11.90 -1.04
N GLN A 182 -0.15 12.58 -2.14
CA GLN A 182 -0.62 11.98 -3.39
C GLN A 182 -1.76 10.95 -3.22
N ASP A 183 -1.51 9.71 -3.61
CA ASP A 183 -2.50 8.63 -3.54
C ASP A 183 -2.99 8.36 -2.11
N GLN A 184 -2.17 8.58 -1.08
CA GLN A 184 -2.55 8.45 0.31
C GLN A 184 -3.64 9.46 0.70
N ASP A 185 -3.56 10.71 0.21
CA ASP A 185 -4.59 11.73 0.47
C ASP A 185 -5.95 11.31 -0.09
N TYR A 186 -5.96 10.85 -1.34
CA TYR A 186 -7.18 10.39 -1.99
C TYR A 186 -7.76 9.13 -1.33
N LEU A 187 -6.88 8.18 -0.95
CA LEU A 187 -7.32 6.97 -0.24
C LEU A 187 -7.97 7.30 1.10
N ASN A 188 -7.39 8.23 1.87
CA ASN A 188 -7.95 8.65 3.14
C ASN A 188 -9.30 9.34 2.99
N ILE A 189 -9.51 10.12 1.91
CA ILE A 189 -10.82 10.71 1.60
C ILE A 189 -11.85 9.63 1.25
N ILE A 190 -11.48 8.68 0.38
CA ILE A 190 -12.38 7.63 -0.08
C ILE A 190 -12.74 6.66 1.05
N CYS A 191 -11.77 6.31 1.87
CA CYS A 191 -11.94 5.35 2.95
C CYS A 191 -12.43 6.00 4.26
N LYS A 192 -12.76 7.31 4.25
CA LYS A 192 -13.26 8.00 5.44
C LYS A 192 -14.36 7.20 6.12
N ASP A 193 -14.25 7.04 7.44
CA ASP A 193 -15.17 6.30 8.29
C ASP A 193 -15.30 4.79 7.99
N GLN A 194 -14.44 4.26 7.08
CA GLN A 194 -14.41 2.85 6.67
C GLN A 194 -13.04 2.21 6.91
N VAL A 195 -12.34 2.62 7.96
CA VAL A 195 -11.01 2.15 8.32
C VAL A 195 -11.05 1.33 9.60
N LEU A 196 -10.58 0.08 9.54
CA LEU A 196 -10.24 -0.70 10.73
C LEU A 196 -8.86 -0.26 11.23
N TRP A 197 -8.80 0.34 12.41
CA TRP A 197 -7.55 0.84 12.97
C TRP A 197 -6.72 -0.29 13.56
N LEU A 198 -5.49 -0.40 13.06
CA LEU A 198 -4.50 -1.36 13.55
C LEU A 198 -3.63 -0.75 14.65
N ASP A 199 -3.01 -1.62 15.45
CA ASP A 199 -1.96 -1.24 16.38
C ASP A 199 -0.75 -0.67 15.64
N ALA A 200 -0.08 0.34 16.20
CA ALA A 200 1.06 1.02 15.58
C ALA A 200 2.23 0.09 15.24
N SER A 201 2.35 -1.04 15.92
CA SER A 201 3.40 -2.03 15.65
C SER A 201 3.31 -2.67 14.26
N TRP A 202 2.14 -2.56 13.57
CA TRP A 202 1.98 -3.06 12.22
C TRP A 202 2.64 -2.18 11.16
N ASN A 203 2.75 -0.88 11.40
CA ASN A 203 3.42 0.04 10.47
C ASN A 203 4.09 1.16 11.28
N THR A 204 5.26 0.86 11.83
CA THR A 204 6.05 1.83 12.59
C THR A 204 6.89 2.64 11.63
N GLU A 205 6.60 3.93 11.55
CA GLU A 205 7.38 4.89 10.78
C GLU A 205 8.63 5.29 11.57
N VAL A 206 9.80 5.20 10.93
CA VAL A 206 11.08 5.58 11.53
C VAL A 206 11.49 6.94 10.97
N PHE A 207 11.31 7.99 11.76
CA PHE A 207 11.74 9.35 11.40
C PHE A 207 12.88 9.80 12.30
N GLY A 208 13.92 10.37 11.66
CA GLY A 208 15.04 10.97 12.36
C GLY A 208 16.12 9.96 12.78
N GLU A 209 17.14 10.48 13.46
CA GLU A 209 18.20 9.67 14.04
C GLU A 209 17.60 8.76 15.11
N LEU A 210 17.64 7.45 14.90
CA LEU A 210 17.39 6.50 15.98
C LEU A 210 18.40 6.82 17.09
N PRO A 211 17.97 7.03 18.34
CA PRO A 211 18.93 7.14 19.42
C PRO A 211 19.73 5.84 19.45
N CYS A 212 21.01 5.95 19.12
CA CYS A 212 21.95 4.85 19.30
C CYS A 212 22.09 4.60 20.81
N ASN A 213 21.38 3.61 21.32
CA ASN A 213 21.60 3.07 22.67
C ASN A 213 22.66 1.98 22.63
#